data_0f513aa729d3e2d4839cc41e3e37655f
#
_entry.id   0f513aa729d3e2d4839cc41e3e37655f
#
_cell.length_a   1.000
_cell.length_b   1.000
_cell.length_c   1.000
_cell.angle_alpha   90.00
_cell.angle_beta   90.00
_cell.angle_gamma   90.00
#
_symmetry.space_group_name_H-M   'P 1'
#
loop_
_entity.id
_entity.type
_entity.pdbx_description
1 polymer ?
#
loop_
_entity_poly.entity_id
_entity_poly.type
_entity_poly.pdbx_seq_one_letter_code
_entity_poly.pdbx_strand_id
1 'polypeptide(L)'
;MATEYKLKIHRREDFGKKANKALRKGGNIPGVYYSADSKSSAHFYIDGKELIAAAKSGAHLYKVSVGEKLRTVLFKDVQYHPVTDEVLHLDLYGVKMDEKVQIKVPLQLTGEPIGVTEEGGNLIQPLIELDIVCLPTAIPDYIEIDVSEMHLGESMHAGDINLPENV
;
A
#
# COMPACT_ATOMS: atom_id res chain seq x y z
N MET A 1 8.42 -15.50 -3.70
CA MET A 1 7.14 -15.97 -4.29
C MET A 1 6.06 -15.05 -3.78
N ALA A 2 5.26 -14.45 -4.66
CA ALA A 2 4.18 -13.59 -4.24
C ALA A 2 3.17 -14.41 -3.41
N THR A 3 3.09 -14.13 -2.12
CA THR A 3 2.15 -14.80 -1.21
C THR A 3 0.76 -14.24 -1.51
N GLU A 4 -0.12 -15.10 -2.04
CA GLU A 4 -1.52 -14.72 -2.30
C GLU A 4 -2.35 -14.89 -1.03
N TYR A 5 -3.03 -13.84 -0.60
CA TYR A 5 -3.96 -13.87 0.53
C TYR A 5 -5.41 -13.74 0.05
N LYS A 6 -6.32 -14.52 0.63
CA LYS A 6 -7.74 -14.49 0.26
C LYS A 6 -8.49 -13.55 1.19
N LEU A 7 -8.96 -12.42 0.64
CA LEU A 7 -9.72 -11.40 1.35
C LEU A 7 -11.22 -11.65 1.23
N LYS A 8 -11.91 -11.56 2.36
CA LYS A 8 -13.38 -11.61 2.41
C LYS A 8 -13.92 -10.18 2.38
N ILE A 9 -14.53 -9.82 1.26
CA ILE A 9 -15.19 -8.52 1.09
C ILE A 9 -16.70 -8.71 0.95
N HIS A 10 -17.45 -7.72 1.40
CA HIS A 10 -18.92 -7.70 1.34
C HIS A 10 -19.38 -6.53 0.49
N ARG A 11 -20.30 -6.80 -0.46
CA ARG A 11 -20.89 -5.76 -1.27
C ARG A 11 -21.70 -4.80 -0.39
N ARG A 12 -21.62 -3.50 -0.67
CA ARG A 12 -22.45 -2.50 0.01
C ARG A 12 -23.31 -1.74 -0.98
N GLU A 13 -24.51 -1.38 -0.53
CA GLU A 13 -25.49 -0.63 -1.30
C GLU A 13 -25.78 0.74 -0.66
N ASP A 14 -25.44 0.90 0.61
CA ASP A 14 -25.61 2.15 1.34
C ASP A 14 -24.41 3.08 1.17
N PHE A 15 -24.67 4.34 0.81
CA PHE A 15 -23.67 5.36 0.54
C PHE A 15 -23.84 6.59 1.41
N GLY A 16 -22.80 7.42 1.44
CA GLY A 16 -22.80 8.72 2.09
C GLY A 16 -22.23 8.72 3.50
N LYS A 17 -22.15 9.93 4.07
CA LYS A 17 -21.44 10.21 5.33
C LYS A 17 -21.99 9.43 6.53
N LYS A 18 -23.32 9.30 6.64
CA LYS A 18 -23.95 8.57 7.75
C LYS A 18 -23.69 7.07 7.68
N ALA A 19 -23.83 6.45 6.49
CA ALA A 19 -23.59 5.04 6.25
C ALA A 19 -22.12 4.68 6.53
N ASN A 20 -21.17 5.46 6.01
CA ASN A 20 -19.74 5.23 6.24
C ASN A 20 -19.36 5.36 7.72
N LYS A 21 -19.98 6.33 8.45
CA LYS A 21 -19.76 6.48 9.89
C LYS A 21 -20.31 5.30 10.69
N ALA A 22 -21.47 4.76 10.30
CA ALA A 22 -22.07 3.60 10.93
C ALA A 22 -21.22 2.34 10.70
N LEU A 23 -20.75 2.11 9.45
CA LEU A 23 -19.85 1.00 9.12
C LEU A 23 -18.58 1.03 9.97
N ARG A 24 -17.89 2.16 10.05
CA ARG A 24 -16.67 2.30 10.85
C ARG A 24 -16.91 2.10 12.34
N LYS A 25 -18.04 2.57 12.88
CA LYS A 25 -18.42 2.28 14.28
C LYS A 25 -18.62 0.80 14.54
N GLY A 26 -19.05 0.03 13.53
CA GLY A 26 -19.16 -1.44 13.59
C GLY A 26 -17.85 -2.18 13.36
N GLY A 27 -16.71 -1.48 13.24
CA GLY A 27 -15.41 -2.10 12.96
C GLY A 27 -15.19 -2.48 11.49
N ASN A 28 -16.08 -2.04 10.59
CA ASN A 28 -15.98 -2.31 9.17
C ASN A 28 -15.40 -1.12 8.41
N ILE A 29 -14.57 -1.39 7.41
CA ILE A 29 -13.89 -0.38 6.61
C ILE A 29 -14.54 -0.35 5.22
N PRO A 30 -15.07 0.81 4.79
CA PRO A 30 -15.59 0.95 3.44
C PRO A 30 -14.46 1.01 2.42
N GLY A 31 -14.71 0.45 1.24
CA GLY A 31 -13.75 0.49 0.14
C GLY A 31 -14.40 0.50 -1.23
N VAL A 32 -13.56 0.68 -2.23
CA VAL A 32 -13.94 0.66 -3.64
C VAL A 32 -13.01 -0.27 -4.41
N TYR A 33 -13.58 -1.13 -5.22
CA TYR A 33 -12.85 -1.96 -6.18
C TYR A 33 -13.03 -1.38 -7.58
N TYR A 34 -11.96 -1.26 -8.32
CA TYR A 34 -11.94 -0.89 -9.74
C TYR A 34 -10.82 -1.62 -10.47
N SER A 35 -10.94 -1.76 -11.78
CA SER A 35 -9.92 -2.36 -12.64
C SER A 35 -9.91 -1.68 -14.00
N ALA A 36 -8.82 -1.79 -14.73
CA ALA A 36 -8.68 -1.23 -16.08
C ALA A 36 -9.76 -1.76 -17.05
N ASP A 37 -10.20 -3.01 -16.85
CA ASP A 37 -11.19 -3.66 -17.71
C ASP A 37 -12.64 -3.34 -17.37
N SER A 38 -12.92 -2.86 -16.17
CA SER A 38 -14.28 -2.57 -15.75
C SER A 38 -14.58 -1.07 -15.80
N LYS A 39 -15.58 -0.71 -16.60
CA LYS A 39 -16.10 0.68 -16.65
C LYS A 39 -16.86 1.08 -15.38
N SER A 40 -17.09 0.15 -14.45
CA SER A 40 -17.84 0.38 -13.22
C SER A 40 -17.02 -0.04 -12.00
N SER A 41 -17.01 0.81 -10.99
CA SER A 41 -16.47 0.48 -9.68
C SER A 41 -17.47 -0.33 -8.86
N ALA A 42 -16.98 -1.26 -8.05
CA ALA A 42 -17.79 -2.00 -7.09
C ALA A 42 -17.49 -1.50 -5.67
N HIS A 43 -18.53 -1.12 -4.96
CA HIS A 43 -18.42 -0.68 -3.58
C HIS A 43 -18.52 -1.87 -2.63
N PHE A 44 -17.64 -1.93 -1.65
CA PHE A 44 -17.60 -3.01 -0.67
C PHE A 44 -17.30 -2.47 0.73
N TYR A 45 -17.36 -3.34 1.71
CA TYR A 45 -16.77 -3.15 3.02
C TYR A 45 -16.03 -4.42 3.46
N ILE A 46 -15.05 -4.26 4.32
CA ILE A 46 -14.25 -5.34 4.89
C ILE A 46 -14.21 -5.19 6.41
N ASP A 47 -14.16 -6.32 7.14
CA ASP A 47 -13.92 -6.29 8.58
C ASP A 47 -12.49 -5.78 8.86
N GLY A 48 -12.35 -4.86 9.81
CA GLY A 48 -11.04 -4.30 10.17
C GLY A 48 -10.04 -5.35 10.65
N LYS A 49 -10.51 -6.43 11.31
CA LYS A 49 -9.64 -7.54 11.74
C LYS A 49 -9.11 -8.33 10.55
N GLU A 50 -9.94 -8.55 9.53
CA GLU A 50 -9.54 -9.22 8.29
C GLU A 50 -8.50 -8.38 7.53
N LEU A 51 -8.68 -7.05 7.47
CA LEU A 51 -7.70 -6.15 6.86
C LEU A 51 -6.35 -6.17 7.60
N ILE A 52 -6.37 -6.14 8.94
CA ILE A 52 -5.14 -6.22 9.74
C ILE A 52 -4.43 -7.56 9.54
N ALA A 53 -5.18 -8.66 9.47
CA ALA A 53 -4.61 -9.98 9.19
C ALA A 53 -3.99 -10.04 7.80
N ALA A 54 -4.64 -9.46 6.79
CA ALA A 54 -4.11 -9.35 5.44
C ALA A 54 -2.83 -8.52 5.38
N ALA A 55 -2.80 -7.34 6.03
CA ALA A 55 -1.61 -6.50 6.09
C ALA A 55 -0.42 -7.20 6.77
N LYS A 56 -0.69 -7.95 7.85
CA LYS A 56 0.34 -8.73 8.56
C LYS A 56 0.85 -9.95 7.77
N SER A 57 0.14 -10.41 6.75
CA SER A 57 0.56 -11.56 5.94
C SER A 57 1.74 -11.25 5.02
N GLY A 58 2.09 -9.97 4.82
CA GLY A 58 3.13 -9.55 3.87
C GLY A 58 2.78 -9.83 2.41
N ALA A 59 1.51 -10.14 2.11
CA ALA A 59 1.08 -10.37 0.74
C ALA A 59 0.83 -9.04 0.03
N HIS A 60 1.30 -8.90 -1.21
CA HIS A 60 0.99 -7.76 -2.06
C HIS A 60 -0.20 -8.03 -2.97
N LEU A 61 -0.44 -9.30 -3.28
CA LEU A 61 -1.54 -9.74 -4.12
C LEU A 61 -2.61 -10.43 -3.28
N TYR A 62 -3.84 -9.98 -3.46
CA TYR A 62 -4.99 -10.50 -2.75
C TYR A 62 -6.01 -11.08 -3.73
N LYS A 63 -6.64 -12.19 -3.34
CA LYS A 63 -7.78 -12.75 -4.08
C LYS A 63 -9.08 -12.33 -3.41
N VAL A 64 -9.92 -11.61 -4.15
CA VAL A 64 -11.24 -11.19 -3.70
C VAL A 64 -12.34 -11.78 -4.56
N SER A 65 -13.47 -12.08 -3.94
CA SER A 65 -14.69 -12.47 -4.66
C SER A 65 -15.51 -11.20 -4.94
N VAL A 66 -15.52 -10.78 -6.20
CA VAL A 66 -16.36 -9.66 -6.66
C VAL A 66 -17.52 -10.24 -7.45
N GLY A 67 -18.69 -10.36 -6.82
CA GLY A 67 -19.82 -11.11 -7.37
C GLY A 67 -19.50 -12.62 -7.40
N GLU A 68 -19.65 -13.24 -8.57
CA GLU A 68 -19.38 -14.68 -8.76
C GLU A 68 -17.92 -14.98 -9.21
N LYS A 69 -17.12 -13.96 -9.46
CA LYS A 69 -15.76 -14.11 -10.01
C LYS A 69 -14.70 -13.81 -8.97
N LEU A 70 -13.72 -14.71 -8.83
CA LEU A 70 -12.48 -14.45 -8.12
C LEU A 70 -11.60 -13.54 -8.97
N ARG A 71 -11.09 -12.47 -8.37
CA ARG A 71 -10.18 -11.52 -9.02
C ARG A 71 -8.96 -11.29 -8.17
N THR A 72 -7.83 -11.15 -8.83
CA THR A 72 -6.58 -10.74 -8.17
C THR A 72 -6.57 -9.22 -8.09
N VAL A 73 -6.30 -8.71 -6.90
CA VAL A 73 -6.27 -7.28 -6.60
C VAL A 73 -5.03 -6.93 -5.79
N LEU A 74 -4.67 -5.67 -5.82
CA LEU A 74 -3.70 -5.07 -4.91
C LEU A 74 -4.34 -3.91 -4.13
N PHE A 75 -3.75 -3.53 -3.00
CA PHE A 75 -4.07 -2.29 -2.31
C PHE A 75 -3.45 -1.13 -3.08
N LYS A 76 -4.30 -0.29 -3.68
CA LYS A 76 -3.85 0.86 -4.46
C LYS A 76 -3.64 2.08 -3.57
N ASP A 77 -4.57 2.29 -2.65
CA ASP A 77 -4.50 3.37 -1.67
C ASP A 77 -5.20 2.98 -0.38
N VAL A 78 -4.65 3.43 0.74
CA VAL A 78 -5.22 3.23 2.08
C VAL A 78 -5.26 4.57 2.78
N GLN A 79 -6.46 5.06 3.07
CA GLN A 79 -6.63 6.33 3.76
C GLN A 79 -6.69 6.12 5.27
N TYR A 80 -5.89 6.87 5.99
CA TYR A 80 -5.80 6.84 7.45
C TYR A 80 -6.39 8.10 8.07
N HIS A 81 -6.87 7.95 9.29
CA HIS A 81 -7.28 9.10 10.10
C HIS A 81 -6.03 9.80 10.64
N PRO A 82 -5.88 11.13 10.46
CA PRO A 82 -4.62 11.85 10.74
C PRO A 82 -4.21 11.90 12.21
N VAL A 83 -5.08 11.50 13.13
CA VAL A 83 -4.82 11.54 14.58
C VAL A 83 -4.88 10.17 15.24
N THR A 84 -5.76 9.27 14.75
CA THR A 84 -5.98 7.94 15.37
C THR A 84 -5.36 6.80 14.59
N ASP A 85 -4.79 7.09 13.40
CA ASP A 85 -4.23 6.11 12.45
C ASP A 85 -5.19 4.99 12.03
N GLU A 86 -6.49 5.16 12.34
CA GLU A 86 -7.52 4.22 11.91
C GLU A 86 -7.71 4.28 10.40
N VAL A 87 -7.83 3.12 9.75
CA VAL A 87 -8.12 3.05 8.32
C VAL A 87 -9.54 3.55 8.05
N LEU A 88 -9.63 4.58 7.21
CA LEU A 88 -10.90 5.23 6.84
C LEU A 88 -11.49 4.68 5.54
N HIS A 89 -10.63 4.33 4.58
CA HIS A 89 -11.02 3.86 3.26
C HIS A 89 -9.96 2.97 2.66
N LEU A 90 -10.37 2.04 1.82
CA LEU A 90 -9.49 1.11 1.12
C LEU A 90 -9.83 1.07 -0.38
N ASP A 91 -8.84 1.30 -1.21
CA ASP A 91 -8.93 1.19 -2.65
C ASP A 91 -8.29 -0.10 -3.13
N LEU A 92 -9.09 -0.97 -3.75
CA LEU A 92 -8.64 -2.20 -4.36
C LEU A 92 -8.57 -2.04 -5.88
N TYR A 93 -7.42 -2.30 -6.45
CA TYR A 93 -7.20 -2.30 -7.89
C TYR A 93 -7.08 -3.73 -8.42
N GLY A 94 -7.96 -4.09 -9.34
CA GLY A 94 -7.91 -5.37 -10.04
C GLY A 94 -6.80 -5.38 -11.08
N VAL A 95 -5.84 -6.29 -10.93
CA VAL A 95 -4.65 -6.37 -11.78
C VAL A 95 -4.70 -7.57 -12.71
N LYS A 96 -4.05 -7.41 -13.86
CA LYS A 96 -3.64 -8.49 -14.76
C LYS A 96 -2.16 -8.74 -14.56
N MET A 97 -1.74 -9.99 -14.59
CA MET A 97 -0.34 -10.36 -14.35
C MET A 97 0.62 -9.85 -15.43
N ASP A 98 0.08 -9.54 -16.62
CA ASP A 98 0.84 -9.11 -17.79
C ASP A 98 0.93 -7.57 -17.94
N GLU A 99 0.22 -6.81 -17.10
CA GLU A 99 0.18 -5.35 -17.17
C GLU A 99 0.99 -4.73 -16.02
N LYS A 100 1.82 -3.73 -16.34
CA LYS A 100 2.55 -2.95 -15.33
C LYS A 100 1.56 -2.14 -14.49
N VAL A 101 1.79 -2.11 -13.19
CA VAL A 101 0.98 -1.37 -12.22
C VAL A 101 1.84 -0.35 -11.48
N GLN A 102 1.25 0.80 -11.21
CA GLN A 102 1.86 1.82 -10.35
C GLN A 102 1.37 1.60 -8.93
N ILE A 103 2.31 1.40 -8.01
CA ILE A 103 2.06 1.19 -6.59
C ILE A 103 3.03 2.01 -5.75
N LYS A 104 2.66 2.23 -4.49
CA LYS A 104 3.52 2.82 -3.47
C LYS A 104 4.23 1.73 -2.70
N VAL A 105 5.55 1.86 -2.58
CA VAL A 105 6.39 0.92 -1.83
C VAL A 105 7.13 1.69 -0.75
N PRO A 106 7.14 1.19 0.50
CA PRO A 106 7.83 1.85 1.60
C PRO A 106 9.34 1.84 1.39
N LEU A 107 9.99 2.93 1.83
CA LEU A 107 11.44 3.09 1.85
C LEU A 107 11.96 2.69 3.22
N GLN A 108 12.96 1.83 3.25
CA GLN A 108 13.66 1.43 4.46
C GLN A 108 15.08 1.94 4.41
N LEU A 109 15.44 2.81 5.37
CA LEU A 109 16.78 3.30 5.52
C LEU A 109 17.62 2.24 6.24
N THR A 110 18.82 1.99 5.74
CA THR A 110 19.82 1.08 6.31
C THR A 110 21.11 1.84 6.60
N GLY A 111 21.80 1.44 7.68
CA GLY A 111 23.02 2.11 8.13
C GLY A 111 22.77 3.32 9.03
N GLU A 112 23.84 3.82 9.65
CA GLU A 112 23.86 5.03 10.45
C GLU A 112 24.69 6.10 9.76
N PRO A 113 24.11 7.26 9.38
CA PRO A 113 24.83 8.30 8.64
C PRO A 113 25.99 8.88 9.43
N ILE A 114 27.14 9.11 8.81
CA ILE A 114 28.29 9.79 9.38
C ILE A 114 27.90 11.17 9.89
N GLY A 115 27.06 11.88 9.15
CA GLY A 115 26.52 13.19 9.53
C GLY A 115 25.75 13.19 10.86
N VAL A 116 25.17 12.06 11.27
CA VAL A 116 24.48 11.92 12.57
C VAL A 116 25.47 11.48 13.66
N THR A 117 26.32 10.47 13.37
CA THR A 117 27.19 9.85 14.37
C THR A 117 28.41 10.70 14.75
N GLU A 118 29.03 11.36 13.76
CA GLU A 118 30.27 12.13 13.95
C GLU A 118 30.07 13.64 13.89
N GLU A 119 29.12 14.12 13.11
CA GLU A 119 28.93 15.56 12.85
C GLU A 119 27.75 16.16 13.63
N GLY A 120 27.00 15.35 14.42
CA GLY A 120 25.91 15.80 15.28
C GLY A 120 24.67 16.30 14.55
N GLY A 121 24.45 15.88 13.31
CA GLY A 121 23.28 16.19 12.50
C GLY A 121 22.05 15.36 12.86
N ASN A 122 20.96 15.64 12.18
CA ASN A 122 19.71 14.87 12.25
C ASN A 122 19.34 14.36 10.86
N LEU A 123 19.00 13.07 10.77
CA LEU A 123 18.44 12.48 9.56
C LEU A 123 16.94 12.80 9.46
N ILE A 124 16.52 13.40 8.35
CA ILE A 124 15.12 13.72 8.08
C ILE A 124 14.69 12.94 6.84
N GLN A 125 13.67 12.12 6.98
CA GLN A 125 13.06 11.37 5.89
C GLN A 125 11.68 11.95 5.55
N PRO A 126 11.57 12.89 4.59
CA PRO A 126 10.29 13.47 4.20
C PRO A 126 9.43 12.52 3.36
N LEU A 127 10.07 11.63 2.58
CA LEU A 127 9.40 10.61 1.80
C LEU A 127 9.52 9.25 2.49
N ILE A 128 8.38 8.67 2.84
CA ILE A 128 8.30 7.35 3.48
C ILE A 128 8.02 6.26 2.44
N GLU A 129 7.38 6.64 1.33
CA GLU A 129 6.96 5.75 0.26
C GLU A 129 7.40 6.31 -1.10
N LEU A 130 7.70 5.44 -2.05
CA LEU A 130 8.02 5.78 -3.43
C LEU A 130 7.00 5.15 -4.38
N ASP A 131 6.51 5.93 -5.35
CA ASP A 131 5.69 5.42 -6.44
C ASP A 131 6.56 4.72 -7.47
N ILE A 132 6.35 3.42 -7.65
CA ILE A 132 7.06 2.60 -8.63
C ILE A 132 6.12 1.99 -9.66
N VAL A 133 6.65 1.63 -10.82
CA VAL A 133 5.92 0.96 -11.91
C VAL A 133 6.56 -0.38 -12.19
N CYS A 134 5.91 -1.47 -11.81
CA CYS A 134 6.43 -2.82 -11.97
C CYS A 134 5.33 -3.82 -12.37
N LEU A 135 5.72 -5.04 -12.70
CA LEU A 135 4.77 -6.14 -12.85
C LEU A 135 4.26 -6.58 -11.47
N PRO A 136 3.00 -7.06 -11.35
CA PRO A 136 2.44 -7.52 -10.08
C PRO A 136 3.24 -8.65 -9.41
N THR A 137 4.00 -9.42 -10.19
CA THR A 137 4.87 -10.50 -9.72
C THR A 137 6.22 -10.03 -9.20
N ALA A 138 6.62 -8.79 -9.53
CA ALA A 138 7.93 -8.20 -9.20
C ALA A 138 7.83 -7.07 -8.16
N ILE A 139 6.73 -7.00 -7.43
CA ILE A 139 6.51 -5.99 -6.38
C ILE A 139 7.47 -6.30 -5.22
N PRO A 140 8.40 -5.39 -4.84
CA PRO A 140 9.22 -5.56 -3.66
C PRO A 140 8.45 -5.18 -2.38
N ASP A 141 8.79 -5.83 -1.26
CA ASP A 141 8.21 -5.53 0.05
C ASP A 141 8.60 -4.13 0.55
N TYR A 142 9.81 -3.71 0.26
CA TYR A 142 10.39 -2.41 0.59
C TYR A 142 11.58 -2.12 -0.35
N ILE A 143 11.99 -0.88 -0.40
CA ILE A 143 13.20 -0.45 -1.11
C ILE A 143 14.22 -0.03 -0.05
N GLU A 144 15.36 -0.72 -0.02
CA GLU A 144 16.45 -0.38 0.89
C GLU A 144 17.27 0.79 0.35
N ILE A 145 17.56 1.73 1.23
CA ILE A 145 18.42 2.88 0.94
C ILE A 145 19.53 2.91 1.98
N ASP A 146 20.75 2.70 1.53
CA ASP A 146 21.91 2.84 2.39
C ASP A 146 22.27 4.32 2.58
N VAL A 147 22.23 4.77 3.83
CA VAL A 147 22.53 6.14 4.22
C VAL A 147 23.84 6.26 5.00
N SER A 148 24.62 5.18 5.10
CA SER A 148 25.81 5.12 5.95
C SER A 148 26.85 6.17 5.60
N GLU A 149 27.03 6.50 4.33
CA GLU A 149 28.05 7.45 3.85
C GLU A 149 27.54 8.91 3.78
N MET A 150 26.31 9.18 4.23
CA MET A 150 25.75 10.54 4.17
C MET A 150 26.38 11.46 5.22
N HIS A 151 26.85 12.63 4.76
CA HIS A 151 27.39 13.71 5.56
C HIS A 151 26.38 14.82 5.86
N LEU A 152 26.76 15.73 6.76
CA LEU A 152 25.93 16.88 7.12
C LEU A 152 25.68 17.78 5.89
N GLY A 153 24.40 18.11 5.65
CA GLY A 153 23.98 18.94 4.53
C GLY A 153 23.82 18.21 3.21
N GLU A 154 24.08 16.91 3.16
CA GLU A 154 23.80 16.09 1.97
C GLU A 154 22.31 15.70 1.91
N SER A 155 21.85 15.48 0.68
CA SER A 155 20.49 15.01 0.41
C SER A 155 20.52 13.95 -0.69
N MET A 156 19.77 12.90 -0.50
CA MET A 156 19.56 11.85 -1.49
C MET A 156 18.24 12.06 -2.22
N HIS A 157 18.26 11.97 -3.53
CA HIS A 157 17.07 12.12 -4.37
C HIS A 157 16.58 10.77 -4.88
N ALA A 158 15.31 10.71 -5.29
CA ALA A 158 14.70 9.48 -5.82
C ALA A 158 15.46 8.89 -7.03
N GLY A 159 16.17 9.74 -7.81
CA GLY A 159 17.01 9.31 -8.92
C GLY A 159 18.30 8.60 -8.53
N ASP A 160 18.74 8.73 -7.30
CA ASP A 160 19.98 8.14 -6.78
C ASP A 160 19.73 6.76 -6.14
N ILE A 161 18.46 6.35 -6.05
CA ILE A 161 18.04 5.10 -5.41
C ILE A 161 18.26 3.94 -6.39
N ASN A 162 18.98 2.91 -5.95
CA ASN A 162 19.11 1.68 -6.70
C ASN A 162 17.83 0.85 -6.62
N LEU A 163 17.10 0.81 -7.73
CA LEU A 163 15.88 0.01 -7.85
C LEU A 163 16.22 -1.45 -8.18
N PRO A 164 15.45 -2.43 -7.66
CA PRO A 164 15.62 -3.83 -8.05
C PRO A 164 15.30 -4.05 -9.53
N GLU A 165 15.79 -5.15 -10.09
CA GLU A 165 15.51 -5.51 -11.48
C GLU A 165 14.00 -5.65 -11.72
N ASN A 166 13.51 -5.13 -12.85
CA ASN A 166 12.10 -5.11 -13.28
C ASN A 166 11.17 -4.10 -12.59
N VAL A 167 11.72 -3.07 -11.97
CA VAL A 167 10.99 -1.93 -11.38
C VAL A 167 11.21 -0.67 -12.22
#